data_a5b7d1e312a419b2845b05780daf590c
#
_entry.id   a5b7d1e312a419b2845b05780daf590c
#
_cell.length_a   1.000
_cell.length_b   1.000
_cell.length_c   1.000
_cell.angle_alpha   90.00
_cell.angle_beta   90.00
_cell.angle_gamma   90.00
#
_symmetry.space_group_name_H-M   'P 1'
#
loop_
_entity.id
_entity.type
_entity.pdbx_description
1 polymer ?
#
loop_
_entity_poly.entity_id
_entity_poly.type
_entity_poly.pdbx_seq_one_letter_code
_entity_poly.pdbx_strand_id
1 'polypeptide(L)'
;MRLRRFARSGVCLLMLLFAAGCTTYYRVTDQSTRRAYFTTGIDRTDSGAVRFYDEKSRASVTLQSSEIVEISKEDFNSGIRE
;
A
#
# COMPACT_ATOMS: atom_id res chain seq x y z
N MET A 1 -31.34 -10.99 25.04
CA MET A 1 -30.17 -10.24 25.48
C MET A 1 -28.86 -10.85 25.02
N ARG A 2 -28.64 -12.13 25.25
CA ARG A 2 -27.40 -12.79 24.85
C ARG A 2 -27.22 -12.84 23.35
N LEU A 3 -28.29 -13.03 22.63
CA LEU A 3 -28.27 -13.03 21.17
C LEU A 3 -27.78 -11.69 20.59
N ARG A 4 -28.17 -10.60 21.26
CA ARG A 4 -27.72 -9.28 20.82
C ARG A 4 -26.24 -9.12 20.96
N ARG A 5 -25.65 -9.68 22.02
CA ARG A 5 -24.19 -9.60 22.21
C ARG A 5 -23.44 -10.36 21.12
N PHE A 6 -23.96 -11.53 20.78
CA PHE A 6 -23.36 -12.31 19.69
C PHE A 6 -23.44 -11.58 18.36
N ALA A 7 -24.59 -10.96 18.08
CA ALA A 7 -24.76 -10.21 16.85
C ALA A 7 -23.77 -9.05 16.77
N ARG A 8 -23.57 -8.34 17.87
CA ARG A 8 -22.60 -7.25 17.91
C ARG A 8 -21.18 -7.73 17.67
N SER A 9 -20.82 -8.82 18.31
CA SER A 9 -19.48 -9.38 18.12
C SER A 9 -19.25 -9.78 16.67
N GLY A 10 -20.26 -10.38 16.02
CA GLY A 10 -20.16 -10.76 14.62
C GLY A 10 -19.97 -9.57 13.72
N VAL A 11 -20.70 -8.48 13.97
CA VAL A 11 -20.60 -7.26 13.16
C VAL A 11 -19.21 -6.64 13.31
N CYS A 12 -18.70 -6.54 14.52
CA CYS A 12 -17.36 -5.99 14.76
C CYS A 12 -16.29 -6.80 14.05
N LEU A 13 -16.42 -8.12 14.09
CA LEU A 13 -15.45 -8.99 13.42
C LEU A 13 -15.47 -8.79 11.92
N LEU A 14 -16.64 -8.66 11.32
CA LEU A 14 -16.78 -8.39 9.90
C LEU A 14 -16.13 -7.07 9.50
N MET A 15 -16.33 -6.04 10.32
CA MET A 15 -15.72 -4.75 10.04
C MET A 15 -14.20 -4.79 10.08
N LEU A 16 -13.63 -5.53 11.03
CA LEU A 16 -12.20 -5.70 11.11
C LEU A 16 -11.62 -6.41 9.87
N LEU A 17 -12.31 -7.45 9.42
CA LEU A 17 -11.89 -8.16 8.20
C LEU A 17 -11.97 -7.26 6.98
N PHE A 18 -13.02 -6.46 6.89
CA PHE A 18 -13.19 -5.54 5.79
C PHE A 18 -12.09 -4.47 5.78
N ALA A 19 -11.75 -3.93 6.94
CA ALA A 19 -10.66 -2.95 7.06
C ALA A 19 -9.31 -3.54 6.63
N ALA A 20 -9.06 -4.80 7.00
CA ALA A 20 -7.82 -5.47 6.61
C ALA A 20 -7.73 -5.69 5.11
N GLY A 21 -8.89 -5.76 4.41
CA GLY A 21 -8.93 -5.92 2.96
C GLY A 21 -8.76 -4.64 2.16
N CYS A 22 -8.63 -3.49 2.84
CA CYS A 22 -8.58 -2.19 2.18
C CYS A 22 -7.17 -1.65 1.96
N THR A 23 -6.20 -2.53 1.76
CA THR A 23 -4.83 -2.12 1.47
C THR A 23 -4.75 -1.53 0.07
N THR A 24 -4.12 -0.38 -0.05
CA THR A 24 -3.90 0.26 -1.34
C THR A 24 -2.49 -0.04 -1.82
N TYR A 25 -2.36 -0.34 -3.10
CA TYR A 25 -1.09 -0.70 -3.72
C TYR A 25 -0.67 0.37 -4.70
N TYR A 26 0.61 0.70 -4.71
CA TYR A 26 1.13 1.77 -5.57
C TYR A 26 2.35 1.30 -6.36
N ARG A 27 2.43 1.79 -7.59
CA ARG A 27 3.65 1.72 -8.37
C ARG A 27 4.24 3.13 -8.41
N VAL A 28 5.47 3.28 -7.93
CA VAL A 28 6.18 4.55 -7.92
C VAL A 28 7.31 4.47 -8.93
N THR A 29 7.29 5.35 -9.92
CA THR A 29 8.32 5.36 -10.97
C THR A 29 9.23 6.56 -10.75
N ASP A 30 10.54 6.30 -10.68
CA ASP A 30 11.56 7.34 -10.62
C ASP A 30 11.70 7.93 -12.02
N GLN A 31 11.39 9.21 -12.16
CA GLN A 31 11.40 9.86 -13.47
C GLN A 31 12.80 10.01 -14.05
N SER A 32 13.82 10.02 -13.20
CA SER A 32 15.19 10.17 -13.68
C SER A 32 15.79 8.87 -14.21
N THR A 33 15.48 7.74 -13.59
CA THR A 33 16.03 6.43 -13.99
C THR A 33 15.02 5.55 -14.68
N ARG A 34 13.73 5.90 -14.65
CA ARG A 34 12.61 5.10 -15.15
C ARG A 34 12.42 3.80 -14.39
N ARG A 35 13.03 3.67 -13.22
CA ARG A 35 12.88 2.48 -12.39
C ARG A 35 11.55 2.50 -11.67
N ALA A 36 10.87 1.36 -11.63
CA ALA A 36 9.59 1.21 -10.94
C ALA A 36 9.77 0.55 -9.58
N TYR A 37 9.06 1.07 -8.58
CA TYR A 37 9.06 0.54 -7.23
C TYR A 37 7.63 0.19 -6.84
N PHE A 38 7.47 -0.72 -5.89
CA PHE A 38 6.15 -1.20 -5.47
C PHE A 38 6.01 -1.08 -3.97
N THR A 39 4.98 -0.36 -3.53
CA THR A 39 4.79 -0.09 -2.11
C THR A 39 3.31 -0.05 -1.75
N THR A 40 3.03 -0.18 -0.46
CA THR A 40 1.66 -0.05 0.07
C THR A 40 1.46 1.22 0.88
N GLY A 41 2.49 2.05 1.01
CA GLY A 41 2.37 3.30 1.74
C GLY A 41 3.42 4.30 1.30
N ILE A 42 3.04 5.56 1.23
CA ILE A 42 3.92 6.62 0.76
C ILE A 42 3.92 7.75 1.78
N ASP A 43 5.12 8.23 2.12
CA ASP A 43 5.34 9.32 3.04
C ASP A 43 5.91 10.50 2.28
N ARG A 44 5.28 11.67 2.38
CA ARG A 44 5.79 12.86 1.71
C ARG A 44 6.61 13.68 2.70
N THR A 45 7.81 14.07 2.28
CA THR A 45 8.68 14.88 3.12
C THR A 45 8.38 16.36 2.93
N ASP A 46 8.92 17.18 3.83
CA ASP A 46 8.74 18.64 3.77
C ASP A 46 9.32 19.24 2.50
N SER A 47 10.35 18.62 1.95
CA SER A 47 11.00 19.09 0.72
C SER A 47 10.27 18.66 -0.55
N GLY A 48 9.17 17.92 -0.43
CA GLY A 48 8.43 17.44 -1.59
C GLY A 48 8.88 16.09 -2.11
N ALA A 49 9.89 15.50 -1.51
CA ALA A 49 10.31 14.15 -1.88
C ALA A 49 9.30 13.12 -1.35
N VAL A 50 9.31 11.93 -1.92
CA VAL A 50 8.49 10.82 -1.41
C VAL A 50 9.41 9.75 -0.85
N ARG A 51 9.02 9.22 0.30
CA ARG A 51 9.75 8.15 0.96
C ARG A 51 8.81 6.99 1.17
N PHE A 52 9.29 5.80 0.88
CA PHE A 52 8.47 4.60 0.99
C PHE A 52 9.36 3.37 1.12
N TYR A 53 8.75 2.26 1.53
CA TYR A 53 9.43 0.99 1.57
C TYR A 53 9.09 0.21 0.29
N ASP A 54 10.11 -0.11 -0.50
CA ASP A 54 9.93 -0.86 -1.74
C ASP A 54 9.87 -2.35 -1.42
N GLU A 55 8.73 -2.96 -1.68
CA GLU A 55 8.51 -4.37 -1.38
C GLU A 55 9.30 -5.30 -2.30
N LYS A 56 9.69 -4.81 -3.48
CA LYS A 56 10.46 -5.62 -4.42
C LYS A 56 11.91 -5.75 -4.00
N SER A 57 12.57 -4.66 -3.64
CA SER A 57 13.96 -4.68 -3.20
C SER A 57 14.10 -4.85 -1.70
N ARG A 58 13.01 -4.69 -0.95
CA ARG A 58 12.98 -4.74 0.51
C ARG A 58 13.89 -3.71 1.14
N ALA A 59 13.78 -2.49 0.65
CA ALA A 59 14.60 -1.37 1.13
C ALA A 59 13.78 -0.10 1.15
N SER A 60 14.16 0.82 2.03
CA SER A 60 13.55 2.15 2.06
C SER A 60 14.13 2.98 0.92
N VAL A 61 13.26 3.70 0.22
CA VAL A 61 13.64 4.50 -0.95
C VAL A 61 13.10 5.91 -0.76
N THR A 62 13.90 6.91 -1.13
CA THR A 62 13.48 8.31 -1.16
C THR A 62 13.73 8.86 -2.55
N LEU A 63 12.69 9.42 -3.18
CA LEU A 63 12.78 9.95 -4.53
C LEU A 63 12.38 11.42 -4.54
N GLN A 64 13.14 12.22 -5.25
CA GLN A 64 12.86 13.64 -5.42
C GLN A 64 11.81 13.89 -6.49
N SER A 65 11.81 13.07 -7.54
CA SER A 65 10.88 13.22 -8.65
C SER A 65 10.33 11.84 -9.00
N SER A 66 9.02 11.67 -8.84
CA SER A 66 8.40 10.37 -9.04
C SER A 66 7.00 10.50 -9.58
N GLU A 67 6.55 9.47 -10.27
CA GLU A 67 5.18 9.30 -10.69
C GLU A 67 4.54 8.20 -9.85
N ILE A 68 3.44 8.51 -9.20
CA ILE A 68 2.77 7.59 -8.28
C ILE A 68 1.44 7.17 -8.91
N VAL A 69 1.25 5.86 -9.08
CA VAL A 69 0.03 5.31 -9.67
C VAL A 69 -0.51 4.23 -8.74
N GLU A 70 -1.80 4.32 -8.43
CA GLU A 70 -2.47 3.27 -7.68
C GLU A 70 -2.73 2.11 -8.62
N ILE A 71 -2.38 0.89 -8.18
CA ILE A 71 -2.51 -0.31 -9.00
C ILE A 71 -3.29 -1.39 -8.25
N SER A 72 -3.67 -2.42 -8.98
CA SER A 72 -4.37 -3.55 -8.39
C SER A 72 -3.42 -4.45 -7.60
N LYS A 73 -3.98 -5.28 -6.73
CA LYS A 73 -3.20 -6.26 -5.99
C LYS A 73 -2.48 -7.21 -6.93
N GLU A 74 -3.13 -7.60 -8.01
CA GLU A 74 -2.55 -8.50 -9.01
C GLU A 74 -1.35 -7.88 -9.69
N ASP A 75 -1.45 -6.62 -10.09
CA ASP A 75 -0.35 -5.90 -10.72
C ASP A 75 0.81 -5.72 -9.74
N PHE A 76 0.50 -5.46 -8.48
CA PHE A 76 1.50 -5.32 -7.43
C PHE A 76 2.29 -6.61 -7.26
N ASN A 77 1.57 -7.73 -7.13
CA ASN A 77 2.21 -9.04 -6.95
C ASN A 77 3.04 -9.42 -8.17
N SER A 78 2.57 -9.13 -9.37
CA SER A 78 3.32 -9.39 -10.59
C SER A 78 4.61 -8.57 -10.65
N GLY A 79 4.54 -7.30 -10.27
CA GLY A 79 5.69 -6.42 -10.27
C GLY A 79 6.78 -6.86 -9.28
N ILE A 80 6.37 -7.33 -8.11
CA ILE A 80 7.31 -7.79 -7.10
C ILE A 80 8.06 -9.05 -7.58
N ARG A 81 7.36 -9.94 -8.28
CA ARG A 81 7.96 -11.19 -8.75
C ARG A 81 8.91 -11.02 -9.92
N GLU A 82 8.78 -9.96 -10.65
CA GLU A 82 9.70 -9.66 -11.74
C GLU A 82 11.04 -9.20 -11.17
#